data_f6348d5fe3121d6fc392b24b1ce6b663
#
_entry.id   f6348d5fe3121d6fc392b24b1ce6b663
#
_cell.length_a   1.000
_cell.length_b   1.000
_cell.length_c   1.000
_cell.angle_alpha   90.00
_cell.angle_beta   90.00
_cell.angle_gamma   90.00
#
_symmetry.space_group_name_H-M   'P 1'
#
loop_
_entity.id
_entity.type
_entity.pdbx_description
1 polymer ?
#
loop_
_entity_poly.entity_id
_entity_poly.type
_entity_poly.pdbx_seq_one_letter_code
_entity_poly.pdbx_strand_id
1 'polypeptide(L)'
;MPREFADPYVYPGTDVLRNKPGIRDAALLRAFEYEQTADRAAELVNKPITGKFDLDHLKAIHKHLFQDVYEWAGEIRTVNLRKDVVPFAQPAFIESSSRSLAADLAKENHLKGLDKPRFVERLAHHFTEFNMVHPFREGNGRATREFFGQLARNAGFELDQTRIDNAKDQWNHASARGRAGDLEPIKAILAEVIRPAKAVSFDFDKPDDALRKHPELRSAFLTLKAAEAYAASIPVEARKSFIDQTRARVRETLDEGKDMPMPSVRERDAGRDR
;
A
#
# COMPACT_ATOMS: atom_id res chain seq x y z
N MET A 1 -43.25 -1.82 17.94
CA MET A 1 -42.20 -1.13 17.18
C MET A 1 -40.87 -1.54 17.78
N PRO A 2 -39.94 -2.19 17.03
CA PRO A 2 -38.59 -2.42 17.54
C PRO A 2 -37.98 -1.04 17.84
N ARG A 3 -37.43 -0.85 19.03
CA ARG A 3 -36.60 0.36 19.31
C ARG A 3 -35.45 0.35 18.35
N GLU A 4 -35.45 1.22 17.35
CA GLU A 4 -34.29 1.57 16.59
C GLU A 4 -33.24 2.06 17.61
N PHE A 5 -32.22 1.23 17.88
CA PHE A 5 -31.14 1.65 18.76
C PHE A 5 -30.44 2.81 18.03
N ALA A 6 -30.62 4.02 18.58
CA ALA A 6 -29.99 5.22 18.05
C ALA A 6 -28.47 4.97 17.98
N ASP A 7 -27.85 5.22 16.84
CA ASP A 7 -26.41 5.11 16.67
C ASP A 7 -25.70 6.11 17.62
N PRO A 8 -24.93 5.65 18.63
CA PRO A 8 -24.33 6.53 19.61
C PRO A 8 -23.27 7.45 19.01
N TYR A 9 -22.79 7.15 17.81
CA TYR A 9 -21.72 7.89 17.11
C TYR A 9 -22.23 9.10 16.34
N VAL A 10 -23.54 9.30 16.15
CA VAL A 10 -24.10 10.45 15.42
C VAL A 10 -24.71 11.48 16.37
N TYR A 11 -24.82 12.72 15.91
CA TYR A 11 -25.62 13.72 16.62
C TYR A 11 -27.11 13.38 16.52
N PRO A 12 -27.91 13.55 17.60
CA PRO A 12 -29.31 13.26 17.57
C PRO A 12 -30.06 13.98 16.44
N GLY A 13 -30.87 13.22 15.68
CA GLY A 13 -31.65 13.75 14.56
C GLY A 13 -30.85 14.07 13.30
N THR A 14 -29.62 13.58 13.19
CA THR A 14 -28.77 13.79 12.01
C THR A 14 -28.04 12.51 11.62
N ASP A 15 -27.40 12.50 10.44
CA ASP A 15 -26.46 11.47 10.00
C ASP A 15 -24.99 11.88 10.22
N VAL A 16 -24.75 13.02 10.90
CA VAL A 16 -23.42 13.56 11.10
C VAL A 16 -22.77 12.90 12.31
N LEU A 17 -21.57 12.33 12.12
CA LEU A 17 -20.78 11.74 13.20
C LEU A 17 -20.38 12.78 14.24
N ARG A 18 -20.47 12.41 15.52
CA ARG A 18 -19.92 13.20 16.62
C ARG A 18 -18.43 13.33 16.45
N ASN A 19 -17.94 14.56 16.44
CA ASN A 19 -16.57 14.90 16.16
C ASN A 19 -16.05 15.94 17.16
N LYS A 20 -14.74 16.00 17.33
CA LYS A 20 -14.07 16.89 18.29
C LYS A 20 -14.36 18.38 18.06
N PRO A 21 -14.29 18.89 16.81
CA PRO A 21 -14.57 20.31 16.55
C PRO A 21 -16.05 20.68 16.65
N GLY A 22 -16.98 19.72 16.87
CA GLY A 22 -18.40 19.99 17.00
C GLY A 22 -19.11 20.34 15.69
N ILE A 23 -18.54 20.00 14.55
CA ILE A 23 -19.09 20.26 13.21
C ILE A 23 -20.36 19.43 13.02
N ARG A 24 -21.46 20.09 12.61
CA ARG A 24 -22.77 19.46 12.36
C ARG A 24 -23.18 19.48 10.89
N ASP A 25 -22.41 20.11 10.03
CA ASP A 25 -22.57 20.04 8.58
C ASP A 25 -21.77 18.87 8.03
N ALA A 26 -22.44 17.98 7.28
CA ALA A 26 -21.82 16.76 6.77
C ALA A 26 -20.74 17.02 5.70
N ALA A 27 -20.88 18.08 4.89
CA ALA A 27 -19.90 18.41 3.86
C ALA A 27 -18.66 19.04 4.50
N LEU A 28 -18.85 19.92 5.47
CA LEU A 28 -17.76 20.53 6.22
C LEU A 28 -17.01 19.50 7.05
N LEU A 29 -17.72 18.54 7.69
CA LEU A 29 -17.05 17.46 8.42
C LEU A 29 -16.19 16.59 7.48
N ARG A 30 -16.70 16.23 6.30
CA ARG A 30 -15.91 15.46 5.31
C ARG A 30 -14.65 16.20 4.86
N ALA A 31 -14.74 17.51 4.62
CA ALA A 31 -13.59 18.31 4.22
C ALA A 31 -12.55 18.38 5.36
N PHE A 32 -12.98 18.67 6.58
CA PHE A 32 -12.11 18.70 7.77
C PHE A 32 -11.45 17.34 8.02
N GLU A 33 -12.23 16.26 7.99
CA GLU A 33 -11.72 14.89 8.16
C GLU A 33 -10.66 14.55 7.11
N TYR A 34 -10.92 14.91 5.84
CA TYR A 34 -9.97 14.65 4.76
C TYR A 34 -8.64 15.37 5.00
N GLU A 35 -8.67 16.65 5.33
CA GLU A 35 -7.49 17.47 5.60
C GLU A 35 -6.68 16.90 6.78
N GLN A 36 -7.33 16.71 7.94
CA GLN A 36 -6.65 16.18 9.13
C GLN A 36 -6.05 14.80 8.90
N THR A 37 -6.77 13.91 8.23
CA THR A 37 -6.26 12.56 7.98
C THR A 37 -5.17 12.51 6.91
N ALA A 38 -5.13 13.47 5.96
CA ALA A 38 -4.04 13.59 4.99
C ALA A 38 -2.73 13.98 5.68
N ASP A 39 -2.77 14.97 6.58
CA ASP A 39 -1.60 15.39 7.36
C ASP A 39 -1.06 14.23 8.21
N ARG A 40 -1.94 13.52 8.89
CA ARG A 40 -1.56 12.34 9.70
C ARG A 40 -1.02 11.19 8.86
N ALA A 41 -1.55 10.96 7.66
CA ALA A 41 -1.03 9.96 6.74
C ALA A 41 0.38 10.33 6.25
N ALA A 42 0.66 11.61 5.97
CA ALA A 42 1.99 12.08 5.61
C ALA A 42 3.03 11.85 6.73
N GLU A 43 2.64 11.99 7.99
CA GLU A 43 3.51 11.64 9.13
C GLU A 43 3.89 10.16 9.13
N LEU A 44 2.95 9.24 8.79
CA LEU A 44 3.18 7.79 8.76
C LEU A 44 4.15 7.35 7.66
N VAL A 45 4.28 8.13 6.58
CA VAL A 45 5.29 7.87 5.54
C VAL A 45 6.70 7.95 6.12
N ASN A 46 6.96 8.96 6.97
CA ASN A 46 8.26 9.20 7.57
C ASN A 46 8.49 8.42 8.87
N LYS A 47 7.41 8.18 9.62
CA LYS A 47 7.44 7.52 10.92
C LYS A 47 6.28 6.52 11.04
N PRO A 48 6.40 5.35 10.42
CA PRO A 48 5.36 4.31 10.49
C PRO A 48 5.18 3.83 11.93
N ILE A 49 3.95 3.45 12.27
CA ILE A 49 3.65 2.84 13.56
C ILE A 49 4.17 1.41 13.56
N THR A 50 5.02 1.09 14.51
CA THR A 50 5.53 -0.27 14.69
C THR A 50 4.45 -1.16 15.32
N GLY A 51 4.22 -2.34 14.73
CA GLY A 51 3.24 -3.31 15.23
C GLY A 51 3.48 -4.71 14.69
N LYS A 52 2.60 -5.65 15.08
CA LYS A 52 2.70 -7.07 14.74
C LYS A 52 1.76 -7.48 13.59
N PHE A 53 1.21 -6.53 12.85
CA PHE A 53 0.18 -6.74 11.83
C PHE A 53 -1.05 -7.47 12.37
N ASP A 54 -1.49 -7.08 13.56
CA ASP A 54 -2.67 -7.54 14.28
C ASP A 54 -3.69 -6.40 14.46
N LEU A 55 -4.78 -6.68 15.19
CA LEU A 55 -5.83 -5.69 15.47
C LEU A 55 -5.30 -4.47 16.25
N ASP A 56 -4.38 -4.67 17.19
CA ASP A 56 -3.82 -3.56 17.97
C ASP A 56 -2.97 -2.63 17.09
N HIS A 57 -2.24 -3.19 16.13
CA HIS A 57 -1.53 -2.39 15.12
C HIS A 57 -2.52 -1.60 14.25
N LEU A 58 -3.59 -2.21 13.76
CA LEU A 58 -4.63 -1.53 12.98
C LEU A 58 -5.35 -0.45 13.80
N LYS A 59 -5.64 -0.69 15.09
CA LYS A 59 -6.20 0.31 16.01
C LYS A 59 -5.26 1.50 16.22
N ALA A 60 -3.95 1.24 16.37
CA ALA A 60 -2.96 2.30 16.53
C ALA A 60 -2.86 3.18 15.28
N ILE A 61 -2.87 2.59 14.08
CA ILE A 61 -2.93 3.32 12.81
C ILE A 61 -4.21 4.15 12.72
N HIS A 62 -5.37 3.56 13.00
CA HIS A 62 -6.65 4.29 12.97
C HIS A 62 -6.66 5.44 13.97
N LYS A 63 -6.18 5.22 15.20
CA LYS A 63 -6.06 6.27 16.21
C LYS A 63 -5.20 7.42 15.71
N HIS A 64 -4.04 7.13 15.14
CA HIS A 64 -3.13 8.15 14.61
C HIS A 64 -3.79 8.97 13.49
N LEU A 65 -4.47 8.31 12.56
CA LEU A 65 -5.12 9.00 11.43
C LEU A 65 -6.30 9.89 11.87
N PHE A 66 -7.06 9.48 12.87
CA PHE A 66 -8.35 10.12 13.20
C PHE A 66 -8.37 10.82 14.57
N GLN A 67 -7.25 10.88 15.28
CA GLN A 67 -7.17 11.44 16.63
C GLN A 67 -7.63 12.89 16.75
N ASP A 68 -7.52 13.68 15.69
CA ASP A 68 -7.92 15.09 15.68
C ASP A 68 -9.40 15.29 15.31
N VAL A 69 -10.04 14.23 14.81
CA VAL A 69 -11.41 14.28 14.30
C VAL A 69 -12.39 13.63 15.28
N TYR A 70 -12.05 12.44 15.81
CA TYR A 70 -12.97 11.62 16.59
C TYR A 70 -12.42 11.25 17.96
N GLU A 71 -13.27 11.35 19.00
CA GLU A 71 -12.92 10.87 20.35
C GLU A 71 -12.68 9.35 20.37
N TRP A 72 -13.46 8.62 19.58
CA TRP A 72 -13.41 7.16 19.47
C TRP A 72 -12.35 6.65 18.48
N ALA A 73 -11.42 7.50 18.06
CA ALA A 73 -10.33 7.08 17.17
C ALA A 73 -9.53 5.90 17.76
N GLY A 74 -9.43 4.80 17.02
CA GLY A 74 -8.77 3.55 17.47
C GLY A 74 -9.67 2.62 18.28
N GLU A 75 -10.92 2.97 18.56
CA GLU A 75 -11.85 2.12 19.29
C GLU A 75 -12.70 1.26 18.34
N ILE A 76 -12.94 0.01 18.75
CA ILE A 76 -13.82 -0.90 18.02
C ILE A 76 -15.26 -0.40 18.13
N ARG A 77 -15.99 -0.38 17.01
CA ARG A 77 -17.39 0.01 16.97
C ARG A 77 -18.28 -0.92 17.77
N THR A 78 -19.34 -0.36 18.31
CA THR A 78 -20.37 -1.08 19.06
C THR A 78 -21.66 -1.32 18.25
N VAL A 79 -21.73 -0.80 17.02
CA VAL A 79 -22.89 -0.90 16.13
C VAL A 79 -22.62 -1.79 14.93
N ASN A 80 -23.66 -2.42 14.42
CA ASN A 80 -23.58 -3.15 13.16
C ASN A 80 -23.40 -2.19 11.98
N LEU A 81 -22.57 -2.56 11.04
CA LEU A 81 -22.37 -1.83 9.79
C LEU A 81 -22.67 -2.74 8.60
N ARG A 82 -23.17 -2.13 7.55
CA ARG A 82 -23.32 -2.77 6.23
C ARG A 82 -22.95 -1.77 5.13
N LYS A 83 -22.48 -2.28 4.05
CA LYS A 83 -22.36 -1.53 2.80
C LYS A 83 -23.02 -2.36 1.71
N ASP A 84 -24.00 -1.78 1.06
CA ASP A 84 -24.87 -2.47 0.12
C ASP A 84 -25.64 -3.61 0.82
N VAL A 85 -25.65 -4.80 0.23
CA VAL A 85 -26.35 -5.99 0.78
C VAL A 85 -25.44 -6.86 1.68
N VAL A 86 -24.14 -6.64 1.68
CA VAL A 86 -23.17 -7.45 2.45
C VAL A 86 -22.91 -6.80 3.80
N PRO A 87 -23.27 -7.45 4.93
CA PRO A 87 -22.93 -6.96 6.25
C PRO A 87 -21.43 -7.16 6.54
N PHE A 88 -20.84 -6.28 7.32
CA PHE A 88 -19.54 -6.47 7.94
C PHE A 88 -19.66 -7.36 9.19
N ALA A 89 -18.54 -7.78 9.78
CA ALA A 89 -18.55 -8.58 10.99
C ALA A 89 -19.40 -7.91 12.10
N GLN A 90 -20.14 -8.72 12.84
CA GLN A 90 -20.84 -8.20 14.02
C GLN A 90 -19.84 -7.76 15.08
N PRO A 91 -20.12 -6.69 15.87
CA PRO A 91 -19.19 -6.17 16.87
C PRO A 91 -18.62 -7.24 17.80
N ALA A 92 -19.45 -8.18 18.24
CA ALA A 92 -19.03 -9.28 19.12
C ALA A 92 -17.97 -10.22 18.54
N PHE A 93 -17.80 -10.24 17.21
CA PHE A 93 -16.86 -11.14 16.55
C PHE A 93 -15.62 -10.40 15.98
N ILE A 94 -15.54 -9.08 16.08
CA ILE A 94 -14.43 -8.29 15.52
C ILE A 94 -13.09 -8.76 16.08
N GLU A 95 -12.96 -8.88 17.39
CA GLU A 95 -11.70 -9.28 18.03
C GLU A 95 -11.28 -10.71 17.70
N SER A 96 -12.23 -11.65 17.75
CA SER A 96 -11.92 -13.06 17.44
C SER A 96 -11.56 -13.27 15.98
N SER A 97 -12.30 -12.65 15.05
CA SER A 97 -12.00 -12.70 13.62
C SER A 97 -10.65 -12.06 13.31
N SER A 98 -10.38 -10.87 13.85
CA SER A 98 -9.10 -10.20 13.66
C SER A 98 -7.92 -11.01 14.18
N ARG A 99 -8.09 -11.69 15.33
CA ARG A 99 -7.05 -12.58 15.90
C ARG A 99 -6.75 -13.75 14.99
N SER A 100 -7.78 -14.38 14.41
CA SER A 100 -7.60 -15.47 13.45
C SER A 100 -6.86 -15.00 12.21
N LEU A 101 -7.27 -13.87 11.62
CA LEU A 101 -6.65 -13.32 10.42
C LEU A 101 -5.19 -12.92 10.66
N ALA A 102 -4.88 -12.31 11.81
CA ALA A 102 -3.51 -11.98 12.17
C ALA A 102 -2.64 -13.23 12.36
N ALA A 103 -3.19 -14.29 12.95
CA ALA A 103 -2.48 -15.56 13.09
C ALA A 103 -2.20 -16.22 11.73
N ASP A 104 -3.14 -16.16 10.79
CA ASP A 104 -2.95 -16.69 9.44
C ASP A 104 -1.91 -15.88 8.66
N LEU A 105 -1.94 -14.56 8.75
CA LEU A 105 -0.94 -13.69 8.16
C LEU A 105 0.48 -13.94 8.75
N ALA A 106 0.57 -14.21 10.05
CA ALA A 106 1.83 -14.55 10.72
C ALA A 106 2.38 -15.92 10.28
N LYS A 107 1.50 -16.93 10.06
CA LYS A 107 1.91 -18.23 9.49
C LYS A 107 2.51 -18.09 8.10
N GLU A 108 2.08 -17.11 7.33
CA GLU A 108 2.64 -16.77 6.01
C GLU A 108 3.85 -15.84 6.10
N ASN A 109 4.50 -15.74 7.27
CA ASN A 109 5.66 -14.87 7.49
C ASN A 109 5.42 -13.41 7.08
N HIS A 110 4.20 -12.91 7.28
CA HIS A 110 3.79 -11.56 6.86
C HIS A 110 4.11 -11.29 5.38
N LEU A 111 3.90 -12.29 4.54
CA LEU A 111 4.11 -12.28 3.08
C LEU A 111 5.55 -12.02 2.63
N LYS A 112 6.54 -12.12 3.52
CA LYS A 112 7.96 -11.93 3.17
C LYS A 112 8.49 -13.05 2.29
N GLY A 113 9.35 -12.70 1.34
CA GLY A 113 10.04 -13.65 0.47
C GLY A 113 9.19 -14.17 -0.69
N LEU A 114 7.97 -13.65 -0.88
CA LEU A 114 7.15 -13.95 -2.04
C LEU A 114 7.62 -13.13 -3.26
N ASP A 115 7.52 -13.73 -4.45
CA ASP A 115 7.58 -12.96 -5.69
C ASP A 115 6.35 -12.06 -5.87
N LYS A 116 6.41 -11.09 -6.77
CA LYS A 116 5.33 -10.11 -6.97
C LYS A 116 3.97 -10.78 -7.28
N PRO A 117 3.84 -11.76 -8.19
CA PRO A 117 2.55 -12.40 -8.46
C PRO A 117 1.93 -13.07 -7.22
N ARG A 118 2.71 -13.83 -6.48
CA ARG A 118 2.26 -14.50 -5.25
C ARG A 118 1.97 -13.49 -4.15
N PHE A 119 2.79 -12.46 -4.02
CA PHE A 119 2.56 -11.37 -3.07
C PHE A 119 1.21 -10.69 -3.35
N VAL A 120 0.92 -10.30 -4.59
CA VAL A 120 -0.36 -9.68 -4.99
C VAL A 120 -1.55 -10.60 -4.69
N GLU A 121 -1.45 -11.88 -5.01
CA GLU A 121 -2.49 -12.88 -4.72
C GLU A 121 -2.80 -12.94 -3.22
N ARG A 122 -1.76 -13.10 -2.39
CA ARG A 122 -1.93 -13.23 -0.93
C ARG A 122 -2.35 -11.92 -0.28
N LEU A 123 -1.81 -10.79 -0.76
CA LEU A 123 -2.22 -9.47 -0.27
C LEU A 123 -3.70 -9.20 -0.54
N ALA A 124 -4.19 -9.52 -1.76
CA ALA A 124 -5.61 -9.38 -2.10
C ALA A 124 -6.51 -10.19 -1.19
N HIS A 125 -6.13 -11.43 -0.89
CA HIS A 125 -6.84 -12.30 0.05
C HIS A 125 -6.90 -11.66 1.44
N HIS A 126 -5.76 -11.39 2.06
CA HIS A 126 -5.72 -10.83 3.42
C HIS A 126 -6.38 -9.45 3.50
N PHE A 127 -6.16 -8.59 2.50
CA PHE A 127 -6.85 -7.29 2.42
C PHE A 127 -8.37 -7.45 2.45
N THR A 128 -8.91 -8.36 1.66
CA THR A 128 -10.36 -8.60 1.58
C THR A 128 -10.91 -9.12 2.90
N GLU A 129 -10.25 -10.09 3.52
CA GLU A 129 -10.65 -10.66 4.81
C GLU A 129 -10.64 -9.59 5.92
N PHE A 130 -9.58 -8.81 6.04
CA PHE A 130 -9.52 -7.69 7.00
C PHE A 130 -10.57 -6.62 6.71
N ASN A 131 -10.85 -6.33 5.42
CA ASN A 131 -11.89 -5.40 5.04
C ASN A 131 -13.31 -5.89 5.41
N MET A 132 -13.54 -7.21 5.48
CA MET A 132 -14.80 -7.79 5.96
C MET A 132 -15.01 -7.59 7.46
N VAL A 133 -13.94 -7.54 8.25
CA VAL A 133 -14.05 -7.26 9.70
C VAL A 133 -14.54 -5.85 9.96
N HIS A 134 -14.00 -4.86 9.29
CA HIS A 134 -14.45 -3.44 9.33
C HIS A 134 -14.61 -2.92 10.77
N PRO A 135 -13.53 -2.88 11.58
CA PRO A 135 -13.65 -2.76 13.04
C PRO A 135 -14.11 -1.40 13.56
N PHE A 136 -13.99 -0.33 12.77
CA PHE A 136 -14.25 1.03 13.22
C PHE A 136 -15.59 1.56 12.71
N ARG A 137 -16.12 2.62 13.35
CA ARG A 137 -17.38 3.26 12.91
C ARG A 137 -17.22 3.95 11.55
N GLU A 138 -16.08 4.59 11.32
CA GLU A 138 -15.68 5.27 10.07
C GLU A 138 -14.16 5.10 9.87
N GLY A 139 -13.64 5.44 8.69
CA GLY A 139 -12.20 5.47 8.43
C GLY A 139 -11.54 4.12 8.17
N ASN A 140 -12.31 3.02 8.15
CA ASN A 140 -11.77 1.67 7.94
C ASN A 140 -10.93 1.57 6.65
N GLY A 141 -11.40 2.14 5.55
CA GLY A 141 -10.71 2.07 4.26
C GLY A 141 -9.30 2.70 4.32
N ARG A 142 -9.16 3.86 4.96
CA ARG A 142 -7.87 4.55 5.11
C ARG A 142 -6.93 3.80 6.04
N ALA A 143 -7.43 3.38 7.20
CA ALA A 143 -6.66 2.62 8.17
C ALA A 143 -6.19 1.26 7.60
N THR A 144 -7.08 0.53 6.91
CA THR A 144 -6.74 -0.76 6.29
C THR A 144 -5.72 -0.58 5.16
N ARG A 145 -5.86 0.44 4.30
CA ARG A 145 -4.87 0.71 3.25
C ARG A 145 -3.49 1.06 3.83
N GLU A 146 -3.42 1.89 4.86
CA GLU A 146 -2.14 2.19 5.52
C GLU A 146 -1.53 0.95 6.18
N PHE A 147 -2.33 0.13 6.88
CA PHE A 147 -1.90 -1.13 7.46
C PHE A 147 -1.27 -2.06 6.40
N PHE A 148 -1.95 -2.26 5.27
CA PHE A 148 -1.45 -3.09 4.18
C PHE A 148 -0.30 -2.43 3.40
N GLY A 149 -0.22 -1.10 3.37
CA GLY A 149 0.94 -0.37 2.88
C GLY A 149 2.18 -0.64 3.73
N GLN A 150 2.05 -0.62 5.06
CA GLN A 150 3.15 -0.99 5.97
C GLN A 150 3.52 -2.47 5.86
N LEU A 151 2.54 -3.37 5.67
CA LEU A 151 2.79 -4.78 5.41
C LEU A 151 3.57 -4.98 4.11
N ALA A 152 3.19 -4.28 3.04
CA ALA A 152 3.90 -4.33 1.76
C ALA A 152 5.35 -3.89 1.93
N ARG A 153 5.60 -2.74 2.58
CA ARG A 153 6.97 -2.27 2.88
C ARG A 153 7.78 -3.30 3.68
N ASN A 154 7.17 -3.93 4.69
CA ASN A 154 7.80 -4.99 5.48
C ASN A 154 8.16 -6.23 4.64
N ALA A 155 7.45 -6.48 3.56
CA ALA A 155 7.69 -7.58 2.63
C ALA A 155 8.59 -7.20 1.43
N GLY A 156 9.08 -5.95 1.36
CA GLY A 156 9.96 -5.48 0.28
C GLY A 156 9.22 -4.91 -0.94
N PHE A 157 7.96 -4.50 -0.76
CA PHE A 157 7.15 -3.88 -1.80
C PHE A 157 6.64 -2.50 -1.36
N GLU A 158 6.32 -1.67 -2.34
CA GLU A 158 5.63 -0.39 -2.14
C GLU A 158 4.22 -0.45 -2.74
N LEU A 159 3.26 0.12 -2.01
CA LEU A 159 1.88 0.29 -2.45
C LEU A 159 1.66 1.75 -2.84
N ASP A 160 1.39 2.02 -4.12
CA ASP A 160 1.14 3.38 -4.63
C ASP A 160 -0.25 3.88 -4.19
N GLN A 161 -0.29 4.52 -3.01
CA GLN A 161 -1.51 5.09 -2.44
C GLN A 161 -2.11 6.18 -3.35
N THR A 162 -1.27 6.95 -4.03
CA THR A 162 -1.72 8.04 -4.91
C THR A 162 -2.52 7.51 -6.08
N ARG A 163 -2.07 6.41 -6.70
CA ARG A 163 -2.83 5.75 -7.77
C ARG A 163 -4.17 5.21 -7.27
N ILE A 164 -4.20 4.65 -6.07
CA ILE A 164 -5.44 4.15 -5.46
C ILE A 164 -6.42 5.32 -5.22
N ASP A 165 -5.94 6.45 -4.70
CA ASP A 165 -6.79 7.62 -4.44
C ASP A 165 -7.32 8.24 -5.73
N ASN A 166 -6.52 8.30 -6.79
CA ASN A 166 -6.95 8.75 -8.11
C ASN A 166 -7.98 7.80 -8.76
N ALA A 167 -7.96 6.52 -8.42
CA ALA A 167 -8.87 5.47 -8.92
C ALA A 167 -9.86 5.00 -7.83
N LYS A 168 -10.26 5.89 -6.90
CA LYS A 168 -11.03 5.55 -5.69
C LYS A 168 -12.32 4.77 -5.97
N ASP A 169 -13.04 5.11 -7.03
CA ASP A 169 -14.29 4.42 -7.37
C ASP A 169 -14.02 2.99 -7.85
N GLN A 170 -12.98 2.79 -8.65
CA GLN A 170 -12.56 1.46 -9.10
C GLN A 170 -12.09 0.61 -7.91
N TRP A 171 -11.31 1.20 -6.99
CA TRP A 171 -10.89 0.54 -5.75
C TRP A 171 -12.08 0.12 -4.88
N ASN A 172 -13.05 1.02 -4.70
CA ASN A 172 -14.26 0.74 -3.92
C ASN A 172 -15.10 -0.37 -4.57
N HIS A 173 -15.24 -0.35 -5.89
CA HIS A 173 -15.95 -1.40 -6.64
C HIS A 173 -15.23 -2.74 -6.51
N ALA A 174 -13.92 -2.79 -6.72
CA ALA A 174 -13.12 -4.00 -6.58
C ALA A 174 -13.18 -4.58 -5.15
N SER A 175 -13.11 -3.69 -4.14
CA SER A 175 -13.27 -4.09 -2.73
C SER A 175 -14.67 -4.66 -2.45
N ALA A 176 -15.73 -4.13 -3.07
CA ALA A 176 -17.08 -4.67 -2.95
C ALA A 176 -17.20 -6.06 -3.59
N ARG A 177 -16.60 -6.27 -4.78
CA ARG A 177 -16.54 -7.58 -5.45
C ARG A 177 -15.78 -8.60 -4.60
N GLY A 178 -14.64 -8.19 -4.00
CA GLY A 178 -13.88 -9.04 -3.08
C GLY A 178 -14.73 -9.54 -1.92
N ARG A 179 -15.50 -8.67 -1.27
CA ARG A 179 -16.44 -9.08 -0.20
C ARG A 179 -17.52 -10.06 -0.67
N ALA A 180 -17.85 -10.06 -1.95
CA ALA A 180 -18.76 -11.03 -2.56
C ALA A 180 -18.06 -12.32 -3.05
N GLY A 181 -16.77 -12.49 -2.76
CA GLY A 181 -15.98 -13.69 -3.10
C GLY A 181 -15.23 -13.59 -4.44
N ASP A 182 -15.32 -12.49 -5.18
CA ASP A 182 -14.59 -12.28 -6.42
C ASP A 182 -13.36 -11.39 -6.18
N LEU A 183 -12.19 -12.01 -6.09
CA LEU A 183 -10.92 -11.33 -5.84
C LEU A 183 -10.23 -10.81 -7.12
N GLU A 184 -10.69 -11.17 -8.30
CA GLU A 184 -9.97 -10.81 -9.54
C GLU A 184 -9.87 -9.29 -9.75
N PRO A 185 -10.92 -8.47 -9.52
CA PRO A 185 -10.79 -7.03 -9.68
C PRO A 185 -9.79 -6.37 -8.73
N ILE A 186 -9.74 -6.81 -7.46
CA ILE A 186 -8.78 -6.23 -6.50
C ILE A 186 -7.35 -6.70 -6.77
N LYS A 187 -7.16 -7.94 -7.22
CA LYS A 187 -5.85 -8.47 -7.67
C LYS A 187 -5.32 -7.69 -8.86
N ALA A 188 -6.18 -7.39 -9.85
CA ALA A 188 -5.80 -6.59 -11.02
C ALA A 188 -5.27 -5.20 -10.61
N ILE A 189 -6.00 -4.49 -9.75
CA ILE A 189 -5.58 -3.18 -9.26
C ILE A 189 -4.26 -3.29 -8.46
N LEU A 190 -4.16 -4.27 -7.54
CA LEU A 190 -2.95 -4.46 -6.75
C LEU A 190 -1.73 -4.79 -7.62
N ALA A 191 -1.89 -5.54 -8.71
CA ALA A 191 -0.80 -5.83 -9.64
C ALA A 191 -0.22 -4.55 -10.30
N GLU A 192 -1.07 -3.53 -10.52
CA GLU A 192 -0.66 -2.26 -11.11
C GLU A 192 -0.04 -1.28 -10.10
N VAL A 193 -0.54 -1.29 -8.85
CA VAL A 193 -0.13 -0.31 -7.83
C VAL A 193 0.96 -0.82 -6.89
N ILE A 194 1.32 -2.10 -6.96
CA ILE A 194 2.41 -2.69 -6.17
C ILE A 194 3.67 -2.80 -7.01
N ARG A 195 4.77 -2.26 -6.47
CA ARG A 195 6.10 -2.35 -7.07
C ARG A 195 7.11 -2.85 -6.05
N PRO A 196 8.14 -3.61 -6.46
CA PRO A 196 9.27 -3.91 -5.58
C PRO A 196 9.92 -2.62 -5.05
N ALA A 197 10.21 -2.55 -3.77
CA ALA A 197 10.77 -1.36 -3.13
C ALA A 197 12.09 -0.92 -3.80
N LYS A 198 12.94 -1.87 -4.22
CA LYS A 198 14.15 -1.60 -4.98
C LYS A 198 13.89 -0.91 -6.32
N ALA A 199 12.81 -1.27 -7.04
CA ALA A 199 12.44 -0.64 -8.30
C ALA A 199 11.98 0.82 -8.09
N VAL A 200 11.23 1.07 -7.03
CA VAL A 200 10.81 2.42 -6.64
C VAL A 200 12.04 3.26 -6.25
N SER A 201 12.94 2.70 -5.45
CA SER A 201 14.17 3.37 -5.02
C SER A 201 15.10 3.69 -6.21
N PHE A 202 15.21 2.79 -7.19
CA PHE A 202 15.97 3.03 -8.43
C PHE A 202 15.43 4.22 -9.24
N ASP A 203 14.09 4.41 -9.24
CA ASP A 203 13.47 5.48 -10.03
C ASP A 203 13.50 6.85 -9.36
N PHE A 204 13.40 6.90 -8.03
CA PHE A 204 13.10 8.14 -7.31
C PHE A 204 14.18 8.57 -6.32
N ASP A 205 15.03 7.67 -5.83
CA ASP A 205 16.10 8.03 -4.92
C ASP A 205 17.37 8.46 -5.68
N LYS A 206 18.22 9.23 -5.01
CA LYS A 206 19.59 9.45 -5.52
C LYS A 206 20.35 8.12 -5.49
N PRO A 207 21.28 7.87 -6.45
CA PRO A 207 21.99 6.60 -6.54
C PRO A 207 22.63 6.12 -5.23
N ASP A 208 23.27 7.02 -4.47
CA ASP A 208 23.92 6.67 -3.20
C ASP A 208 22.89 6.28 -2.11
N ASP A 209 21.72 6.95 -2.09
CA ASP A 209 20.63 6.64 -1.15
C ASP A 209 19.97 5.32 -1.53
N ALA A 210 19.73 5.10 -2.83
CA ALA A 210 19.19 3.85 -3.35
C ALA A 210 20.10 2.67 -3.02
N LEU A 211 21.43 2.81 -3.23
CA LEU A 211 22.40 1.77 -2.92
C LEU A 211 22.57 1.49 -1.43
N ARG A 212 22.33 2.49 -0.59
CA ARG A 212 22.33 2.30 0.87
C ARG A 212 21.13 1.48 1.33
N LYS A 213 19.96 1.70 0.74
CA LYS A 213 18.72 0.97 1.04
C LYS A 213 18.69 -0.41 0.39
N HIS A 214 19.19 -0.49 -0.84
CA HIS A 214 19.12 -1.64 -1.74
C HIS A 214 20.49 -1.88 -2.41
N PRO A 215 21.45 -2.51 -1.71
CA PRO A 215 22.79 -2.78 -2.25
C PRO A 215 22.79 -3.60 -3.54
N GLU A 216 21.75 -4.42 -3.75
CA GLU A 216 21.53 -5.23 -4.96
C GLU A 216 21.33 -4.38 -6.23
N LEU A 217 20.99 -3.09 -6.11
CA LEU A 217 20.88 -2.16 -7.24
C LEU A 217 22.24 -1.81 -7.88
N ARG A 218 23.34 -2.23 -7.26
CA ARG A 218 24.68 -1.92 -7.78
C ARG A 218 24.85 -2.34 -9.24
N SER A 219 24.40 -3.53 -9.62
CA SER A 219 24.47 -4.02 -11.01
C SER A 219 23.62 -3.19 -11.96
N ALA A 220 22.43 -2.71 -11.52
CA ALA A 220 21.58 -1.84 -12.31
C ALA A 220 22.26 -0.49 -12.61
N PHE A 221 22.83 0.17 -11.60
CA PHE A 221 23.57 1.43 -11.80
C PHE A 221 24.86 1.24 -12.62
N LEU A 222 25.58 0.13 -12.44
CA LEU A 222 26.75 -0.19 -13.28
C LEU A 222 26.35 -0.42 -14.74
N THR A 223 25.20 -1.06 -14.99
CA THR A 223 24.67 -1.25 -16.34
C THR A 223 24.36 0.09 -17.01
N LEU A 224 23.74 1.03 -16.30
CA LEU A 224 23.49 2.37 -16.83
C LEU A 224 24.79 3.13 -17.10
N LYS A 225 25.74 3.09 -16.19
CA LYS A 225 27.04 3.74 -16.35
C LYS A 225 27.80 3.17 -17.56
N ALA A 226 27.76 1.85 -17.76
CA ALA A 226 28.37 1.20 -18.93
C ALA A 226 27.65 1.62 -20.23
N ALA A 227 26.33 1.74 -20.21
CA ALA A 227 25.53 2.22 -21.34
C ALA A 227 25.86 3.67 -21.72
N GLU A 228 26.02 4.56 -20.73
CA GLU A 228 26.41 5.96 -20.94
C GLU A 228 27.82 6.05 -21.54
N ALA A 229 28.77 5.25 -21.06
CA ALA A 229 30.14 5.18 -21.61
C ALA A 229 30.14 4.66 -23.05
N TYR A 230 29.37 3.62 -23.36
CA TYR A 230 29.21 3.09 -24.71
C TYR A 230 28.50 4.09 -25.64
N ALA A 231 27.52 4.81 -25.17
CA ALA A 231 26.82 5.82 -25.95
C ALA A 231 27.75 6.91 -26.51
N ALA A 232 28.88 7.19 -25.85
CA ALA A 232 29.88 8.11 -26.37
C ALA A 232 30.50 7.64 -27.70
N SER A 233 30.48 6.35 -28.00
CA SER A 233 31.07 5.72 -29.21
C SER A 233 30.11 5.57 -30.39
N ILE A 234 28.81 5.90 -30.22
CA ILE A 234 27.80 5.80 -31.28
C ILE A 234 27.36 7.20 -31.76
N PRO A 235 26.68 7.30 -32.95
CA PRO A 235 26.18 8.56 -33.49
C PRO A 235 25.34 9.34 -32.49
N VAL A 236 25.48 10.66 -32.48
CA VAL A 236 24.85 11.54 -31.46
C VAL A 236 23.33 11.40 -31.42
N GLU A 237 22.71 11.19 -32.58
CA GLU A 237 21.27 11.02 -32.76
C GLU A 237 20.73 9.76 -32.06
N ALA A 238 21.56 8.72 -31.95
CA ALA A 238 21.20 7.42 -31.38
C ALA A 238 21.43 7.35 -29.85
N ARG A 239 22.26 8.22 -29.28
CA ARG A 239 22.71 8.14 -27.87
C ARG A 239 21.58 8.14 -26.87
N LYS A 240 20.72 9.13 -27.01
CA LYS A 240 19.56 9.27 -26.07
C LYS A 240 18.67 8.04 -26.13
N SER A 241 18.27 7.61 -27.31
CA SER A 241 17.42 6.43 -27.50
C SER A 241 18.03 5.17 -26.90
N PHE A 242 19.34 4.97 -27.08
CA PHE A 242 20.04 3.81 -26.52
C PHE A 242 20.06 3.81 -24.98
N ILE A 243 20.35 4.97 -24.36
CA ILE A 243 20.32 5.10 -22.90
C ILE A 243 18.90 4.89 -22.36
N ASP A 244 17.88 5.49 -22.99
CA ASP A 244 16.47 5.36 -22.59
C ASP A 244 15.99 3.92 -22.68
N GLN A 245 16.33 3.19 -23.75
CA GLN A 245 16.00 1.77 -23.91
C GLN A 245 16.70 0.90 -22.86
N THR A 246 17.99 1.19 -22.56
CA THR A 246 18.69 0.46 -21.50
C THR A 246 18.04 0.70 -20.15
N ARG A 247 17.68 1.94 -19.82
CA ARG A 247 16.99 2.29 -18.57
C ARG A 247 15.62 1.60 -18.49
N ALA A 248 14.87 1.56 -19.59
CA ALA A 248 13.57 0.88 -19.64
C ALA A 248 13.70 -0.62 -19.34
N ARG A 249 14.69 -1.29 -19.92
CA ARG A 249 14.95 -2.71 -19.66
C ARG A 249 15.38 -2.97 -18.21
N VAL A 250 16.21 -2.09 -17.63
CA VAL A 250 16.57 -2.18 -16.20
C VAL A 250 15.32 -2.08 -15.34
N ARG A 251 14.45 -1.08 -15.59
CA ARG A 251 13.17 -0.91 -14.88
C ARG A 251 12.29 -2.14 -14.96
N GLU A 252 12.08 -2.67 -16.16
CA GLU A 252 11.27 -3.88 -16.38
C GLU A 252 11.78 -5.06 -15.54
N THR A 253 13.09 -5.30 -15.57
CA THR A 253 13.71 -6.36 -14.75
C THR A 253 13.46 -6.15 -13.25
N LEU A 254 13.64 -4.91 -12.75
CA LEU A 254 13.44 -4.58 -11.35
C LEU A 254 11.95 -4.66 -10.94
N ASP A 255 11.03 -4.26 -11.83
CA ASP A 255 9.58 -4.33 -11.61
C ASP A 255 9.06 -5.78 -11.57
N GLU A 256 9.77 -6.71 -12.24
CA GLU A 256 9.53 -8.15 -12.08
C GLU A 256 10.10 -8.71 -10.76
N GLY A 257 10.75 -7.90 -9.94
CA GLY A 257 11.39 -8.31 -8.69
C GLY A 257 12.77 -8.96 -8.87
N LYS A 258 13.27 -9.05 -10.10
CA LYS A 258 14.56 -9.65 -10.41
C LYS A 258 15.71 -8.66 -10.15
N ASP A 259 16.91 -9.19 -9.98
CA ASP A 259 18.13 -8.40 -9.94
C ASP A 259 18.76 -8.32 -11.34
N MET A 260 19.39 -7.18 -11.64
CA MET A 260 20.19 -7.07 -12.86
C MET A 260 21.45 -7.90 -12.74
N PRO A 261 21.82 -8.69 -13.77
CA PRO A 261 23.13 -9.35 -13.80
C PRO A 261 24.24 -8.30 -13.85
N MET A 262 25.40 -8.64 -13.29
CA MET A 262 26.61 -7.78 -13.45
C MET A 262 26.93 -7.61 -14.92
N PRO A 263 27.19 -6.38 -15.39
CA PRO A 263 27.62 -6.19 -16.77
C PRO A 263 28.92 -6.96 -17.03
N SER A 264 28.93 -7.80 -18.05
CA SER A 264 30.15 -8.52 -18.46
C SER A 264 31.17 -7.52 -19.03
N VAL A 265 32.30 -7.40 -18.38
CA VAL A 265 33.48 -6.75 -19.01
C VAL A 265 33.96 -7.71 -20.09
N ARG A 266 33.64 -7.43 -21.36
CA ARG A 266 34.39 -8.07 -22.43
C ARG A 266 35.80 -7.53 -22.32
N GLU A 267 36.75 -8.34 -21.83
CA GLU A 267 38.16 -8.12 -22.07
C GLU A 267 38.33 -7.95 -23.59
N ARG A 268 38.80 -6.78 -24.02
CA ARG A 268 39.27 -6.63 -25.37
C ARG A 268 40.46 -7.58 -25.45
N ASP A 269 40.30 -8.67 -26.20
CA ASP A 269 41.46 -9.44 -26.66
C ASP A 269 42.45 -8.44 -27.29
N ALA A 270 43.50 -8.16 -26.53
CA ALA A 270 44.65 -7.49 -27.07
C ALA A 270 45.22 -8.45 -28.10
N GLY A 271 44.86 -8.20 -29.37
CA GLY A 271 45.35 -8.97 -30.50
C GLY A 271 46.87 -9.16 -30.38
N ARG A 272 47.28 -10.39 -30.28
CA ARG A 272 48.65 -10.78 -30.54
C ARG A 272 48.94 -10.56 -32.03
N ASP A 273 49.49 -9.40 -32.33
CA ASP A 273 50.27 -9.28 -33.55
C ASP A 273 51.60 -10.00 -33.33
N ARG A 274 51.78 -11.04 -34.08
CA ARG A 274 53.09 -11.57 -34.46
C ARG A 274 53.20 -11.71 -36.00
#